data_2e3208bf793a3a929a0b1bacd64bd213
#
_entry.id   2e3208bf793a3a929a0b1bacd64bd213
#
_cell.length_a   1.000
_cell.length_b   1.000
_cell.length_c   1.000
_cell.angle_alpha   90.00
_cell.angle_beta   90.00
_cell.angle_gamma   90.00
#
_symmetry.space_group_name_H-M   'P 1'
#
loop_
_entity.id
_entity.type
_entity.pdbx_description
1 polymer ?
#
loop_
_entity_poly.entity_id
_entity_poly.type
_entity_poly.pdbx_seq_one_letter_code
_entity_poly.pdbx_strand_id
1 'polypeptide(L)'
;MPKILVVDDEPDLELLLRQKFRRRIRSGEFTLVFAQNGVEALSKLEKHDDVDVVLSDINMPEMDGLTLLAQLGELDRDLRAVMVTAYGDMKNIRTAMNRGAFDFVTKPIDFGDLETTIAKTLEHLAVMRAALRDRDALVALRQELGVAARMQESILPTNYPSDPRYELHAWMTPAREVGGDFYDFFRLEEDHMAIVMADVSGKGVPAAFFMMVSRTLLKGTAIGEADPSVCLDEVNRLLINENEESMFVTLFYTKFNPVNGQATFANAGHNLPFLIKASGEVEQIVSDPGLVLGIMSGVDFPKGSITLEPGDAVFFYTDGVTEAMNEDGVELGEKELAEVLGECHGSSAEDINRHVIRAVQEHAGEADQSDDITCLTLRYLGTPS
;
A
#
# COMPACT_ATOMS: atom_id res chain seq x y z
N MET A 1 29.39 -11.02 14.21
CA MET A 1 30.12 -12.31 14.17
C MET A 1 29.42 -13.24 15.13
N PRO A 2 28.96 -14.42 14.71
CA PRO A 2 28.21 -15.33 15.57
C PRO A 2 29.00 -15.70 16.84
N LYS A 3 28.28 -15.82 17.95
CA LYS A 3 28.85 -16.19 19.24
C LYS A 3 28.18 -17.44 19.80
N ILE A 4 28.98 -18.44 20.17
CA ILE A 4 28.53 -19.73 20.68
C ILE A 4 28.96 -19.84 22.15
N LEU A 5 28.00 -20.03 23.04
CA LEU A 5 28.25 -20.36 24.44
C LEU A 5 28.27 -21.88 24.58
N VAL A 6 29.40 -22.42 24.99
CA VAL A 6 29.59 -23.84 25.30
C VAL A 6 29.47 -24.02 26.79
N VAL A 7 28.60 -24.93 27.22
CA VAL A 7 28.32 -25.22 28.62
C VAL A 7 28.58 -26.70 28.89
N ASP A 8 29.65 -27.00 29.59
CA ASP A 8 30.10 -28.36 29.91
C ASP A 8 31.00 -28.32 31.14
N ASP A 9 30.86 -29.27 32.06
CA ASP A 9 31.64 -29.34 33.29
C ASP A 9 33.02 -30.00 33.08
N GLU A 10 33.30 -30.53 31.88
CA GLU A 10 34.59 -31.11 31.50
C GLU A 10 35.57 -30.02 31.07
N PRO A 11 36.65 -29.65 31.84
CA PRO A 11 37.58 -28.57 31.47
C PRO A 11 38.36 -28.85 30.18
N ASP A 12 38.57 -30.14 29.88
CA ASP A 12 39.34 -30.55 28.67
C ASP A 12 38.57 -30.27 27.38
N LEU A 13 37.27 -30.21 27.41
CA LEU A 13 36.43 -29.91 26.25
C LEU A 13 36.70 -28.51 25.69
N GLU A 14 36.91 -27.52 26.55
CA GLU A 14 37.28 -26.16 26.12
C GLU A 14 38.56 -26.16 25.29
N LEU A 15 39.62 -26.85 25.78
CA LEU A 15 40.91 -26.92 25.08
C LEU A 15 40.73 -27.60 23.73
N LEU A 16 40.00 -28.69 23.67
CA LEU A 16 39.75 -29.48 22.45
C LEU A 16 38.97 -28.64 21.41
N LEU A 17 37.89 -27.95 21.81
CA LEU A 17 37.12 -27.11 20.91
C LEU A 17 37.92 -25.93 20.37
N ARG A 18 38.68 -25.24 21.25
CA ARG A 18 39.55 -24.14 20.84
C ARG A 18 40.65 -24.58 19.85
N GLN A 19 41.21 -25.78 20.04
CA GLN A 19 42.19 -26.35 19.13
C GLN A 19 41.56 -26.74 17.80
N LYS A 20 40.46 -27.46 17.83
CA LYS A 20 39.75 -27.96 16.64
C LYS A 20 39.22 -26.83 15.75
N PHE A 21 38.56 -25.86 16.35
CA PHE A 21 37.96 -24.73 15.65
C PHE A 21 38.89 -23.51 15.48
N ARG A 22 40.21 -23.65 15.79
CA ARG A 22 41.18 -22.54 15.76
C ARG A 22 41.20 -21.76 14.44
N ARG A 23 41.02 -22.44 13.28
CA ARG A 23 40.99 -21.77 11.96
C ARG A 23 39.72 -20.92 11.82
N ARG A 24 38.54 -21.44 12.14
CA ARG A 24 37.27 -20.75 12.04
C ARG A 24 37.11 -19.59 13.01
N ILE A 25 37.64 -19.76 14.23
CA ILE A 25 37.72 -18.65 15.20
C ILE A 25 38.64 -17.52 14.68
N ARG A 26 39.78 -17.89 14.07
CA ARG A 26 40.71 -16.89 13.51
C ARG A 26 40.17 -16.24 12.22
N SER A 27 39.44 -16.96 11.40
CA SER A 27 38.80 -16.39 10.21
C SER A 27 37.56 -15.53 10.55
N GLY A 28 37.15 -15.50 11.82
CA GLY A 28 36.00 -14.71 12.24
C GLY A 28 34.64 -15.34 11.89
N GLU A 29 34.58 -16.65 11.63
CA GLU A 29 33.32 -17.32 11.35
C GLU A 29 32.42 -17.36 12.58
N PHE A 30 32.98 -17.57 13.78
CA PHE A 30 32.31 -17.47 15.08
C PHE A 30 33.30 -17.31 16.23
N THR A 31 32.79 -16.95 17.43
CA THR A 31 33.55 -16.93 18.69
C THR A 31 32.96 -17.92 19.69
N LEU A 32 33.83 -18.43 20.58
CA LEU A 32 33.43 -19.35 21.66
C LEU A 32 33.55 -18.65 23.03
N VAL A 33 32.50 -18.78 23.83
CA VAL A 33 32.45 -18.45 25.26
C VAL A 33 32.17 -19.75 26.01
N PHE A 34 32.71 -19.95 27.18
CA PHE A 34 32.58 -21.21 27.95
C PHE A 34 31.99 -20.98 29.31
N ALA A 35 31.19 -21.91 29.78
CA ALA A 35 30.62 -22.00 31.13
C ALA A 35 30.68 -23.45 31.65
N GLN A 36 30.84 -23.66 32.95
CA GLN A 36 30.97 -24.99 33.52
C GLN A 36 29.66 -25.63 33.99
N ASN A 37 28.60 -24.84 34.07
CA ASN A 37 27.25 -25.29 34.43
C ASN A 37 26.18 -24.29 33.98
N GLY A 38 24.91 -24.65 34.15
CA GLY A 38 23.80 -23.81 33.73
C GLY A 38 23.70 -22.46 34.47
N VAL A 39 24.14 -22.39 35.75
CA VAL A 39 24.12 -21.15 36.51
C VAL A 39 25.13 -20.14 35.94
N GLU A 40 26.35 -20.62 35.68
CA GLU A 40 27.38 -19.77 35.05
C GLU A 40 26.97 -19.39 33.61
N ALA A 41 26.32 -20.29 32.89
CA ALA A 41 25.83 -20.01 31.54
C ALA A 41 24.84 -18.82 31.54
N LEU A 42 23.88 -18.82 32.45
CA LEU A 42 22.93 -17.71 32.57
C LEU A 42 23.62 -16.38 32.94
N SER A 43 24.56 -16.42 33.88
CA SER A 43 25.37 -15.21 34.21
C SER A 43 26.19 -14.70 33.06
N LYS A 44 26.65 -15.58 32.14
CA LYS A 44 27.36 -15.19 30.92
C LYS A 44 26.41 -14.63 29.86
N LEU A 45 25.22 -15.17 29.73
CA LEU A 45 24.17 -14.65 28.86
C LEU A 45 23.73 -13.24 29.27
N GLU A 46 23.70 -12.92 30.57
CA GLU A 46 23.44 -11.56 31.03
C GLU A 46 24.53 -10.55 30.62
N LYS A 47 25.78 -11.01 30.50
CA LYS A 47 26.94 -10.17 30.10
C LYS A 47 27.16 -10.15 28.57
N HIS A 48 26.64 -11.12 27.88
CA HIS A 48 26.77 -11.30 26.42
C HIS A 48 25.38 -11.44 25.81
N ASP A 49 24.81 -10.31 25.44
CA ASP A 49 23.50 -10.24 24.76
C ASP A 49 23.54 -10.71 23.29
N ASP A 50 24.75 -10.87 22.76
CA ASP A 50 25.06 -11.25 21.38
C ASP A 50 25.35 -12.77 21.21
N VAL A 51 24.98 -13.62 22.17
CA VAL A 51 25.08 -15.09 22.03
C VAL A 51 23.98 -15.59 21.09
N ASP A 52 24.41 -16.32 20.06
CA ASP A 52 23.53 -16.89 19.02
C ASP A 52 23.15 -18.34 19.30
N VAL A 53 24.13 -19.13 19.77
CA VAL A 53 23.95 -20.58 20.01
C VAL A 53 24.47 -20.93 21.40
N VAL A 54 23.68 -21.74 22.11
CA VAL A 54 24.11 -22.40 23.36
C VAL A 54 24.28 -23.89 23.05
N LEU A 55 25.53 -24.38 23.18
CA LEU A 55 25.85 -25.80 23.10
C LEU A 55 26.01 -26.29 24.54
N SER A 56 25.07 -27.08 25.05
CA SER A 56 25.04 -27.49 26.47
C SER A 56 25.05 -29.00 26.65
N ASP A 57 25.95 -29.49 27.50
CA ASP A 57 25.78 -30.83 28.07
C ASP A 57 24.48 -30.92 28.88
N ILE A 58 23.89 -32.11 28.89
CA ILE A 58 22.68 -32.36 29.68
C ILE A 58 23.05 -32.59 31.16
N ASN A 59 24.12 -33.34 31.45
CA ASN A 59 24.47 -33.78 32.80
C ASN A 59 25.58 -32.93 33.41
N MET A 60 25.18 -31.86 34.07
CA MET A 60 26.12 -30.93 34.73
C MET A 60 25.75 -30.70 36.20
N PRO A 61 26.72 -30.36 37.06
CA PRO A 61 26.45 -29.99 38.47
C PRO A 61 25.66 -28.66 38.57
N GLU A 62 25.07 -28.40 39.72
CA GLU A 62 24.32 -27.19 40.10
C GLU A 62 23.04 -26.98 39.27
N MET A 63 23.16 -26.84 37.96
CA MET A 63 22.05 -26.72 37.03
C MET A 63 22.35 -27.55 35.78
N ASP A 64 21.51 -28.55 35.53
CA ASP A 64 21.61 -29.41 34.36
C ASP A 64 21.17 -28.70 33.06
N GLY A 65 21.54 -29.30 31.92
CA GLY A 65 21.26 -28.71 30.62
C GLY A 65 19.76 -28.66 30.25
N LEU A 66 18.93 -29.58 30.78
CA LEU A 66 17.49 -29.55 30.52
C LEU A 66 16.79 -28.44 31.32
N THR A 67 17.30 -28.11 32.48
CA THR A 67 16.85 -26.97 33.31
C THR A 67 17.30 -25.65 32.69
N LEU A 68 18.56 -25.60 32.21
CA LEU A 68 19.06 -24.45 31.45
C LEU A 68 18.21 -24.21 30.20
N LEU A 69 17.92 -25.25 29.42
CA LEU A 69 17.10 -25.15 28.21
C LEU A 69 15.71 -24.56 28.49
N ALA A 70 15.06 -24.94 29.60
CA ALA A 70 13.78 -24.38 29.98
C ALA A 70 13.88 -22.87 30.28
N GLN A 71 14.94 -22.43 30.97
CA GLN A 71 15.17 -21.01 31.23
C GLN A 71 15.56 -20.20 29.97
N LEU A 72 16.29 -20.82 29.02
CA LEU A 72 16.58 -20.20 27.74
C LEU A 72 15.30 -19.91 26.93
N GLY A 73 14.30 -20.80 27.05
CA GLY A 73 12.99 -20.60 26.41
C GLY A 73 12.16 -19.43 26.97
N GLU A 74 12.47 -19.00 28.20
CA GLU A 74 11.82 -17.84 28.82
C GLU A 74 12.52 -16.50 28.51
N LEU A 75 13.73 -16.57 27.91
CA LEU A 75 14.44 -15.37 27.46
C LEU A 75 13.84 -14.87 26.15
N ASP A 76 13.50 -13.58 26.11
CA ASP A 76 13.08 -12.89 24.88
C ASP A 76 14.31 -12.60 23.98
N ARG A 77 14.91 -13.68 23.46
CA ARG A 77 16.14 -13.63 22.63
C ARG A 77 16.11 -14.63 21.50
N ASP A 78 16.62 -14.21 20.36
CA ASP A 78 16.83 -15.06 19.18
C ASP A 78 18.11 -15.91 19.33
N LEU A 79 18.09 -16.89 20.21
CA LEU A 79 19.17 -17.87 20.34
C LEU A 79 18.64 -19.29 20.11
N ARG A 80 19.54 -20.21 19.81
CA ARG A 80 19.22 -21.65 19.66
C ARG A 80 20.06 -22.48 20.58
N ALA A 81 19.45 -23.49 21.19
CA ALA A 81 20.13 -24.44 22.06
C ALA A 81 20.36 -25.75 21.30
N VAL A 82 21.58 -26.24 21.32
CA VAL A 82 21.99 -27.58 20.85
C VAL A 82 22.44 -28.36 22.09
N MET A 83 21.89 -29.56 22.26
CA MET A 83 22.18 -30.36 23.44
C MET A 83 23.26 -31.37 23.15
N VAL A 84 24.17 -31.55 24.09
CA VAL A 84 25.17 -32.63 24.06
C VAL A 84 24.73 -33.71 25.03
N THR A 85 24.68 -34.99 24.58
CA THR A 85 24.11 -36.07 25.39
C THR A 85 24.91 -37.36 25.24
N ALA A 86 24.84 -38.27 26.25
CA ALA A 86 25.47 -39.56 26.18
C ALA A 86 24.80 -40.45 25.13
N TYR A 87 25.59 -41.31 24.47
CA TYR A 87 25.07 -42.27 23.51
C TYR A 87 24.01 -43.19 24.13
N GLY A 88 22.85 -43.32 23.47
CA GLY A 88 21.73 -44.15 23.92
C GLY A 88 20.73 -43.46 24.85
N ASP A 89 20.91 -42.19 25.24
CA ASP A 89 20.01 -41.50 26.13
C ASP A 89 18.79 -40.87 25.38
N MET A 90 18.02 -41.77 24.76
CA MET A 90 16.83 -41.39 23.97
C MET A 90 15.76 -40.65 24.78
N LYS A 91 15.71 -40.89 26.10
CA LYS A 91 14.72 -40.20 26.98
C LYS A 91 15.04 -38.71 27.12
N ASN A 92 16.30 -38.39 27.40
CA ASN A 92 16.72 -37.01 27.55
C ASN A 92 16.73 -36.29 26.21
N ILE A 93 17.11 -36.92 25.10
CA ILE A 93 16.99 -36.38 23.74
C ILE A 93 15.55 -35.98 23.45
N ARG A 94 14.58 -36.86 23.67
CA ARG A 94 13.15 -36.55 23.45
C ARG A 94 12.69 -35.41 24.34
N THR A 95 13.11 -35.35 25.58
CA THR A 95 12.76 -34.30 26.51
C THR A 95 13.33 -32.95 26.05
N ALA A 96 14.59 -32.93 25.62
CA ALA A 96 15.23 -31.73 25.12
C ALA A 96 14.52 -31.18 23.85
N MET A 97 14.26 -32.05 22.89
CA MET A 97 13.54 -31.67 21.66
C MET A 97 12.13 -31.13 21.96
N ASN A 98 11.39 -31.77 22.88
CA ASN A 98 10.07 -31.29 23.28
C ASN A 98 10.10 -29.95 24.05
N ARG A 99 11.25 -29.61 24.66
CA ARG A 99 11.48 -28.32 25.34
C ARG A 99 12.08 -27.24 24.45
N GLY A 100 12.19 -27.51 23.13
CA GLY A 100 12.62 -26.51 22.15
C GLY A 100 14.12 -26.48 21.85
N ALA A 101 14.87 -27.56 22.19
CA ALA A 101 16.22 -27.73 21.64
C ALA A 101 16.17 -27.75 20.12
N PHE A 102 17.10 -27.06 19.48
CA PHE A 102 17.16 -27.00 18.01
C PHE A 102 17.70 -28.29 17.40
N ASP A 103 18.74 -28.86 18.05
CA ASP A 103 19.37 -30.11 17.63
C ASP A 103 20.13 -30.75 18.82
N PHE A 104 20.74 -31.91 18.60
CA PHE A 104 21.58 -32.55 19.60
C PHE A 104 22.84 -33.17 18.96
N VAL A 105 23.85 -33.39 19.79
CA VAL A 105 25.10 -34.07 19.42
C VAL A 105 25.39 -35.17 20.48
N THR A 106 25.82 -36.35 20.09
CA THR A 106 26.10 -37.44 21.02
C THR A 106 27.55 -37.50 21.46
N LYS A 107 27.79 -37.84 22.75
CA LYS A 107 29.14 -38.18 23.26
C LYS A 107 29.47 -39.66 22.96
N PRO A 108 30.70 -40.02 22.53
CA PRO A 108 31.84 -39.14 22.31
C PRO A 108 31.61 -38.19 21.13
N ILE A 109 31.98 -36.91 21.29
CA ILE A 109 31.70 -35.88 20.29
C ILE A 109 32.45 -36.20 18.99
N ASP A 110 31.71 -36.49 17.92
CA ASP A 110 32.23 -36.39 16.57
C ASP A 110 32.29 -34.93 16.13
N PHE A 111 33.51 -34.42 15.89
CA PHE A 111 33.69 -33.02 15.55
C PHE A 111 33.17 -32.66 14.17
N GLY A 112 33.00 -33.64 13.25
CA GLY A 112 32.37 -33.40 11.96
C GLY A 112 30.86 -33.19 12.09
N ASP A 113 30.24 -33.99 12.95
CA ASP A 113 28.82 -33.88 13.27
C ASP A 113 28.53 -32.57 14.03
N LEU A 114 29.35 -32.26 15.04
CA LEU A 114 29.23 -30.99 15.77
C LEU A 114 29.40 -29.77 14.82
N GLU A 115 30.36 -29.83 13.90
CA GLU A 115 30.59 -28.77 12.92
C GLU A 115 29.37 -28.56 12.01
N THR A 116 28.78 -29.66 11.54
CA THR A 116 27.58 -29.66 10.70
C THR A 116 26.38 -29.09 11.47
N THR A 117 26.19 -29.51 12.72
CA THR A 117 25.11 -29.05 13.57
C THR A 117 25.23 -27.55 13.89
N ILE A 118 26.45 -27.07 14.21
CA ILE A 118 26.69 -25.63 14.43
C ILE A 118 26.40 -24.84 13.16
N ALA A 119 26.91 -25.28 12.00
CA ALA A 119 26.69 -24.61 10.73
C ALA A 119 25.18 -24.49 10.39
N LYS A 120 24.45 -25.60 10.49
CA LYS A 120 23.00 -25.67 10.29
C LYS A 120 22.22 -24.75 11.26
N THR A 121 22.64 -24.73 12.53
CA THR A 121 22.00 -23.87 13.55
C THR A 121 22.19 -22.39 13.24
N LEU A 122 23.40 -21.99 12.86
CA LEU A 122 23.75 -20.60 12.51
C LEU A 122 23.04 -20.17 11.21
N GLU A 123 22.97 -21.03 10.20
CA GLU A 123 22.26 -20.78 8.96
C GLU A 123 20.77 -20.56 9.22
N HIS A 124 20.14 -21.43 10.04
CA HIS A 124 18.74 -21.27 10.41
C HIS A 124 18.47 -19.94 11.12
N LEU A 125 19.33 -19.54 12.06
CA LEU A 125 19.23 -18.24 12.73
C LEU A 125 19.36 -17.07 11.76
N ALA A 126 20.31 -17.16 10.82
CA ALA A 126 20.53 -16.12 9.82
C ALA A 126 19.30 -15.92 8.93
N VAL A 127 18.71 -17.01 8.44
CA VAL A 127 17.48 -16.98 7.62
C VAL A 127 16.31 -16.40 8.41
N MET A 128 16.11 -16.85 9.65
CA MET A 128 15.02 -16.36 10.49
C MET A 128 15.15 -14.83 10.77
N ARG A 129 16.35 -14.38 11.12
CA ARG A 129 16.62 -12.94 11.38
C ARG A 129 16.48 -12.09 10.12
N ALA A 130 16.85 -12.60 8.95
CA ALA A 130 16.61 -11.92 7.68
C ALA A 130 15.11 -11.74 7.44
N ALA A 131 14.32 -12.81 7.56
CA ALA A 131 12.87 -12.75 7.39
C ALA A 131 12.17 -11.77 8.37
N LEU A 132 12.64 -11.70 9.64
CA LEU A 132 12.12 -10.74 10.60
C LEU A 132 12.44 -9.30 10.21
N ARG A 133 13.68 -9.02 9.79
CA ARG A 133 14.07 -7.68 9.33
C ARG A 133 13.26 -7.23 8.09
N ASP A 134 13.08 -8.13 7.13
CA ASP A 134 12.32 -7.84 5.92
C ASP A 134 10.86 -7.55 6.26
N ARG A 135 10.27 -8.31 7.18
CA ARG A 135 8.92 -8.04 7.70
C ARG A 135 8.82 -6.67 8.38
N ASP A 136 9.76 -6.35 9.25
CA ASP A 136 9.74 -5.08 9.99
C ASP A 136 9.95 -3.88 9.05
N ALA A 137 10.81 -4.01 8.03
CA ALA A 137 10.98 -3.02 6.98
C ALA A 137 9.70 -2.83 6.16
N LEU A 138 8.99 -3.91 5.82
CA LEU A 138 7.72 -3.84 5.10
C LEU A 138 6.63 -3.15 5.94
N VAL A 139 6.57 -3.45 7.24
CA VAL A 139 5.62 -2.78 8.15
C VAL A 139 5.89 -1.29 8.24
N ALA A 140 7.17 -0.90 8.39
CA ALA A 140 7.57 0.51 8.42
C ALA A 140 7.19 1.24 7.11
N LEU A 141 7.49 0.64 5.96
CA LEU A 141 7.14 1.20 4.65
C LEU A 141 5.61 1.39 4.50
N ARG A 142 4.82 0.40 4.90
CA ARG A 142 3.35 0.52 4.87
C ARG A 142 2.83 1.64 5.77
N GLN A 143 3.46 1.86 6.92
CA GLN A 143 3.10 2.98 7.80
C GLN A 143 3.39 4.34 7.15
N GLU A 144 4.54 4.49 6.47
CA GLU A 144 4.88 5.71 5.73
C GLU A 144 3.90 5.97 4.58
N LEU A 145 3.58 4.94 3.79
CA LEU A 145 2.59 5.06 2.71
C LEU A 145 1.19 5.39 3.25
N GLY A 146 0.79 4.84 4.41
CA GLY A 146 -0.46 5.20 5.05
C GLY A 146 -0.51 6.68 5.52
N VAL A 147 0.64 7.30 5.84
CA VAL A 147 0.70 8.74 6.08
C VAL A 147 0.49 9.51 4.77
N ALA A 148 1.15 9.11 3.70
CA ALA A 148 1.00 9.72 2.37
C ALA A 148 -0.46 9.65 1.88
N ALA A 149 -1.13 8.52 2.06
CA ALA A 149 -2.56 8.35 1.73
C ALA A 149 -3.45 9.37 2.46
N ARG A 150 -3.29 9.49 3.77
CA ARG A 150 -4.05 10.50 4.55
C ARG A 150 -3.75 11.94 4.12
N MET A 151 -2.52 12.25 3.72
CA MET A 151 -2.18 13.56 3.17
C MET A 151 -2.88 13.79 1.83
N GLN A 152 -2.91 12.79 0.96
CA GLN A 152 -3.62 12.84 -0.31
C GLN A 152 -5.13 13.03 -0.11
N GLU A 153 -5.76 12.24 0.76
CA GLU A 153 -7.18 12.39 1.10
C GLU A 153 -7.51 13.78 1.65
N SER A 154 -6.60 14.36 2.44
CA SER A 154 -6.84 15.67 3.08
C SER A 154 -6.86 16.85 2.10
N ILE A 155 -6.29 16.70 0.91
CA ILE A 155 -6.34 17.74 -0.12
C ILE A 155 -7.58 17.64 -1.00
N LEU A 156 -8.24 16.48 -1.08
CA LEU A 156 -9.50 16.34 -1.80
C LEU A 156 -10.63 17.05 -1.04
N PRO A 157 -11.59 17.65 -1.75
CA PRO A 157 -12.70 18.35 -1.11
C PRO A 157 -13.65 17.34 -0.42
N THR A 158 -13.83 17.53 0.89
CA THR A 158 -14.75 16.72 1.71
C THR A 158 -15.98 17.53 2.15
N ASN A 159 -15.92 18.85 2.01
CA ASN A 159 -17.02 19.75 2.38
C ASN A 159 -17.87 20.06 1.15
N TYR A 160 -18.96 19.36 0.99
CA TYR A 160 -19.89 19.59 -0.11
C TYR A 160 -20.65 20.91 0.09
N PRO A 161 -20.81 21.72 -0.98
CA PRO A 161 -21.57 22.95 -0.89
C PRO A 161 -23.03 22.66 -0.52
N SER A 162 -23.55 23.35 0.48
CA SER A 162 -24.97 23.33 0.77
C SER A 162 -25.65 24.43 -0.06
N ASP A 163 -26.18 24.08 -1.22
CA ASP A 163 -26.87 25.00 -2.13
C ASP A 163 -28.18 24.34 -2.59
N PRO A 164 -29.33 25.04 -2.48
CA PRO A 164 -30.62 24.46 -2.85
C PRO A 164 -30.80 24.26 -4.37
N ARG A 165 -29.90 24.77 -5.19
CA ARG A 165 -29.98 24.73 -6.65
C ARG A 165 -29.32 23.50 -7.26
N TYR A 166 -28.43 22.82 -6.51
CA TYR A 166 -27.71 21.63 -6.97
C TYR A 166 -27.22 20.76 -5.82
N GLU A 167 -26.97 19.50 -6.13
CA GLU A 167 -26.27 18.56 -5.25
C GLU A 167 -24.95 18.14 -5.90
N LEU A 168 -23.94 17.93 -5.07
CA LEU A 168 -22.65 17.34 -5.46
C LEU A 168 -22.31 16.21 -4.52
N HIS A 169 -21.82 15.10 -5.07
CA HIS A 169 -21.25 14.03 -4.28
C HIS A 169 -20.12 13.35 -5.08
N ALA A 170 -19.06 12.96 -4.40
CA ALA A 170 -17.96 12.22 -5.01
C ALA A 170 -17.63 10.96 -4.21
N TRP A 171 -17.09 9.98 -4.90
CA TRP A 171 -16.58 8.76 -4.32
C TRP A 171 -15.23 8.44 -4.94
N MET A 172 -14.26 7.99 -4.12
CA MET A 172 -12.96 7.56 -4.58
C MET A 172 -12.46 6.38 -3.74
N THR A 173 -11.98 5.35 -4.41
CA THR A 173 -11.33 4.19 -3.80
C THR A 173 -10.04 3.92 -4.58
N PRO A 174 -8.87 4.22 -4.01
CA PRO A 174 -7.61 3.95 -4.69
C PRO A 174 -7.32 2.45 -4.77
N ALA A 175 -6.68 1.99 -5.85
CA ALA A 175 -6.25 0.61 -6.04
C ALA A 175 -5.04 0.21 -5.18
N ARG A 176 -4.27 1.20 -4.75
CA ARG A 176 -3.11 1.05 -3.87
C ARG A 176 -3.25 1.96 -2.66
N GLU A 177 -2.21 2.04 -1.83
CA GLU A 177 -2.19 2.94 -0.68
C GLU A 177 -2.40 4.42 -1.08
N VAL A 178 -1.91 4.81 -2.27
CA VAL A 178 -2.09 6.14 -2.87
C VAL A 178 -2.45 5.99 -4.34
N GLY A 179 -3.30 6.88 -4.87
CA GLY A 179 -3.82 6.86 -6.23
C GLY A 179 -3.32 8.00 -7.12
N GLY A 180 -3.56 7.85 -8.43
CA GLY A 180 -3.36 8.89 -9.44
C GLY A 180 -4.60 9.76 -9.67
N ASP A 181 -5.76 9.19 -9.45
CA ASP A 181 -7.05 9.85 -9.62
C ASP A 181 -7.25 11.05 -8.72
N PHE A 182 -8.02 12.01 -9.18
CA PHE A 182 -8.58 13.04 -8.32
C PHE A 182 -9.85 13.66 -8.88
N TYR A 183 -10.65 14.15 -7.97
CA TYR A 183 -11.74 15.06 -8.25
C TYR A 183 -11.52 16.37 -7.49
N ASP A 184 -12.07 17.47 -7.98
CA ASP A 184 -12.17 18.70 -7.22
C ASP A 184 -13.47 19.44 -7.57
N PHE A 185 -13.96 20.23 -6.62
CA PHE A 185 -15.01 21.19 -6.85
C PHE A 185 -14.78 22.40 -5.95
N PHE A 186 -14.91 23.59 -6.51
CA PHE A 186 -14.71 24.84 -5.78
C PHE A 186 -15.47 25.98 -6.45
N ARG A 187 -15.76 27.01 -5.66
CA ARG A 187 -16.44 28.21 -6.17
C ARG A 187 -15.49 29.05 -7.01
N LEU A 188 -16.00 29.53 -8.13
CA LEU A 188 -15.41 30.54 -8.97
C LEU A 188 -16.15 31.87 -8.74
N GLU A 189 -15.69 32.93 -9.42
CA GLU A 189 -16.38 34.22 -9.42
C GLU A 189 -17.80 34.11 -10.04
N GLU A 190 -18.65 35.11 -9.77
CA GLU A 190 -20.03 35.19 -10.28
C GLU A 190 -20.92 34.00 -9.95
N ASP A 191 -20.70 33.35 -8.78
CA ASP A 191 -21.46 32.20 -8.28
C ASP A 191 -21.35 30.94 -9.13
N HIS A 192 -20.33 30.83 -9.98
CA HIS A 192 -20.04 29.62 -10.74
C HIS A 192 -19.30 28.56 -9.89
N MET A 193 -19.44 27.30 -10.30
CA MET A 193 -18.71 26.17 -9.71
C MET A 193 -17.75 25.57 -10.73
N ALA A 194 -16.51 25.36 -10.30
CA ALA A 194 -15.58 24.48 -10.97
C ALA A 194 -15.86 23.03 -10.55
N ILE A 195 -15.90 22.12 -11.49
CA ILE A 195 -16.00 20.67 -11.27
C ILE A 195 -14.92 20.01 -12.11
N VAL A 196 -14.15 19.14 -11.50
CA VAL A 196 -12.99 18.48 -12.10
C VAL A 196 -13.05 16.99 -11.86
N MET A 197 -12.76 16.21 -12.89
CA MET A 197 -12.45 14.80 -12.83
C MET A 197 -11.17 14.56 -13.60
N ALA A 198 -10.23 13.81 -13.03
CA ALA A 198 -8.93 13.59 -13.64
C ALA A 198 -8.30 12.26 -13.20
N ASP A 199 -7.50 11.69 -14.09
CA ASP A 199 -6.69 10.51 -13.85
C ASP A 199 -5.26 10.74 -14.34
N VAL A 200 -4.29 10.40 -13.51
CA VAL A 200 -2.85 10.53 -13.76
C VAL A 200 -2.28 9.19 -14.20
N SER A 201 -1.53 9.20 -15.29
CA SER A 201 -0.85 8.01 -15.81
C SER A 201 0.06 7.34 -14.78
N GLY A 202 0.01 6.02 -14.71
CA GLY A 202 0.79 5.22 -13.77
C GLY A 202 0.09 5.06 -12.42
N LYS A 203 0.79 4.48 -11.43
CA LYS A 203 0.17 4.12 -10.14
C LYS A 203 1.13 4.34 -8.98
N GLY A 204 0.57 4.50 -7.78
CA GLY A 204 1.32 4.64 -6.54
C GLY A 204 1.96 6.02 -6.36
N VAL A 205 3.10 6.07 -5.68
CA VAL A 205 3.69 7.33 -5.20
C VAL A 205 3.98 8.34 -6.31
N PRO A 206 4.58 8.00 -7.48
CA PRO A 206 4.80 8.98 -8.54
C PRO A 206 3.50 9.61 -9.06
N ALA A 207 2.47 8.79 -9.30
CA ALA A 207 1.17 9.27 -9.76
C ALA A 207 0.51 10.18 -8.74
N ALA A 208 0.55 9.82 -7.45
CA ALA A 208 0.03 10.65 -6.36
C ALA A 208 0.72 12.03 -6.26
N PHE A 209 2.03 12.11 -6.47
CA PHE A 209 2.74 13.40 -6.50
C PHE A 209 2.33 14.24 -7.71
N PHE A 210 2.27 13.63 -8.90
CA PHE A 210 1.86 14.35 -10.11
C PHE A 210 0.41 14.81 -10.02
N MET A 211 -0.47 14.02 -9.40
CA MET A 211 -1.84 14.39 -9.07
C MET A 211 -1.90 15.66 -8.22
N MET A 212 -1.13 15.72 -7.12
CA MET A 212 -1.12 16.89 -6.24
C MET A 212 -0.66 18.15 -6.97
N VAL A 213 0.35 18.04 -7.83
CA VAL A 213 0.84 19.15 -8.66
C VAL A 213 -0.24 19.58 -9.65
N SER A 214 -0.79 18.65 -10.41
CA SER A 214 -1.82 18.89 -11.43
C SER A 214 -3.05 19.58 -10.86
N ARG A 215 -3.57 19.04 -9.73
CA ARG A 215 -4.71 19.62 -9.01
C ARG A 215 -4.42 21.02 -8.51
N THR A 216 -3.23 21.25 -7.94
CA THR A 216 -2.86 22.57 -7.38
C THR A 216 -2.74 23.62 -8.48
N LEU A 217 -2.09 23.28 -9.60
CA LEU A 217 -1.95 24.13 -10.77
C LEU A 217 -3.31 24.45 -11.36
N LEU A 218 -4.16 23.44 -11.57
CA LEU A 218 -5.51 23.64 -12.09
C LEU A 218 -6.32 24.59 -11.22
N LYS A 219 -6.38 24.35 -9.92
CA LYS A 219 -7.15 25.19 -8.99
C LYS A 219 -6.63 26.60 -8.95
N GLY A 220 -5.32 26.79 -8.91
CA GLY A 220 -4.69 28.11 -8.92
C GLY A 220 -4.98 28.90 -10.20
N THR A 221 -4.93 28.23 -11.36
CA THR A 221 -5.22 28.83 -12.67
C THR A 221 -6.71 29.14 -12.83
N ALA A 222 -7.59 28.21 -12.46
CA ALA A 222 -9.04 28.35 -12.62
C ALA A 222 -9.65 29.50 -11.79
N ILE A 223 -9.04 29.86 -10.66
CA ILE A 223 -9.47 31.02 -9.86
C ILE A 223 -9.23 32.34 -10.62
N GLY A 224 -8.14 32.42 -11.38
CA GLY A 224 -7.81 33.59 -12.20
C GLY A 224 -8.37 33.60 -13.61
N GLU A 225 -8.58 32.40 -14.19
CA GLU A 225 -9.10 32.18 -15.53
C GLU A 225 -10.12 31.05 -15.51
N ALA A 226 -11.38 31.41 -15.51
CA ALA A 226 -12.48 30.46 -15.41
C ALA A 226 -12.96 29.88 -16.75
N ASP A 227 -12.43 30.32 -17.90
CA ASP A 227 -12.71 29.65 -19.19
C ASP A 227 -12.00 28.29 -19.23
N PRO A 228 -12.73 27.17 -19.38
CA PRO A 228 -12.14 25.85 -19.29
C PRO A 228 -11.02 25.60 -20.30
N SER A 229 -11.16 26.05 -21.53
CA SER A 229 -10.16 25.84 -22.59
C SER A 229 -8.86 26.58 -22.29
N VAL A 230 -8.95 27.86 -21.93
CA VAL A 230 -7.79 28.71 -21.60
C VAL A 230 -7.11 28.21 -20.32
N CYS A 231 -7.90 27.77 -19.34
CA CYS A 231 -7.38 27.19 -18.11
C CYS A 231 -6.55 25.92 -18.38
N LEU A 232 -7.05 24.99 -19.20
CA LEU A 232 -6.33 23.77 -19.53
C LEU A 232 -5.06 24.03 -20.34
N ASP A 233 -5.05 24.99 -21.25
CA ASP A 233 -3.83 25.39 -22.00
C ASP A 233 -2.74 25.89 -21.06
N GLU A 234 -3.08 26.76 -20.13
CA GLU A 234 -2.11 27.27 -19.13
C GLU A 234 -1.61 26.18 -18.20
N VAL A 235 -2.49 25.29 -17.70
CA VAL A 235 -2.10 24.15 -16.86
C VAL A 235 -1.17 23.21 -17.63
N ASN A 236 -1.49 22.90 -18.89
CA ASN A 236 -0.65 22.09 -19.76
C ASN A 236 0.75 22.68 -19.91
N ARG A 237 0.83 23.97 -20.18
CA ARG A 237 2.09 24.72 -20.30
C ARG A 237 2.94 24.64 -19.03
N LEU A 238 2.32 24.75 -17.86
CA LEU A 238 3.01 24.65 -16.57
C LEU A 238 3.50 23.22 -16.29
N LEU A 239 2.67 22.22 -16.54
CA LEU A 239 3.02 20.82 -16.32
C LEU A 239 4.20 20.34 -17.17
N ILE A 240 4.23 20.70 -18.48
CA ILE A 240 5.29 20.29 -19.39
C ILE A 240 6.68 20.75 -18.90
N ASN A 241 6.78 21.94 -18.32
CA ASN A 241 8.06 22.49 -17.90
C ASN A 241 8.74 21.76 -16.74
N GLU A 242 7.97 20.96 -15.96
CA GLU A 242 8.45 20.28 -14.75
C GLU A 242 8.28 18.76 -14.83
N ASN A 243 8.04 18.21 -16.03
CA ASN A 243 7.67 16.81 -16.24
C ASN A 243 8.85 15.99 -16.82
N GLU A 244 9.86 15.71 -15.99
CA GLU A 244 11.02 14.88 -16.42
C GLU A 244 10.65 13.40 -16.61
N GLU A 245 9.65 12.89 -15.89
CA GLU A 245 9.23 11.49 -15.91
C GLU A 245 8.24 11.15 -17.05
N SER A 246 7.91 12.13 -17.91
CA SER A 246 6.95 11.97 -19.02
C SER A 246 5.58 11.48 -18.57
N MET A 247 5.14 11.86 -17.37
CA MET A 247 3.80 11.57 -16.87
C MET A 247 2.77 12.46 -17.55
N PHE A 248 1.53 12.00 -17.60
CA PHE A 248 0.44 12.79 -18.14
C PHE A 248 -0.80 12.67 -17.27
N VAL A 249 -1.74 13.57 -17.46
CA VAL A 249 -3.03 13.51 -16.79
C VAL A 249 -4.14 13.72 -17.81
N THR A 250 -5.13 12.82 -17.78
CA THR A 250 -6.41 13.03 -18.43
C THR A 250 -7.29 13.87 -17.53
N LEU A 251 -8.03 14.84 -18.08
CA LEU A 251 -8.78 15.76 -17.24
C LEU A 251 -10.02 16.31 -17.96
N PHE A 252 -11.15 16.26 -17.24
CA PHE A 252 -12.39 16.92 -17.65
C PHE A 252 -12.67 18.07 -16.68
N TYR A 253 -12.63 19.32 -17.21
CA TYR A 253 -12.89 20.51 -16.43
C TYR A 253 -14.21 21.16 -16.85
N THR A 254 -15.10 21.37 -15.89
CA THR A 254 -16.42 21.96 -16.09
C THR A 254 -16.59 23.23 -15.24
N LYS A 255 -17.04 24.31 -15.87
CA LYS A 255 -17.57 25.51 -15.23
C LYS A 255 -19.08 25.48 -15.28
N PHE A 256 -19.72 25.30 -14.13
CA PHE A 256 -21.18 25.19 -13.98
C PHE A 256 -21.78 26.47 -13.42
N ASN A 257 -22.87 26.93 -14.02
CA ASN A 257 -23.68 28.05 -13.54
C ASN A 257 -24.96 27.55 -12.88
N PRO A 258 -25.06 27.59 -11.54
CA PRO A 258 -26.24 27.09 -10.84
C PRO A 258 -27.51 27.96 -10.99
N VAL A 259 -27.40 29.16 -11.58
CA VAL A 259 -28.57 30.04 -11.79
C VAL A 259 -29.40 29.62 -12.98
N ASN A 260 -28.72 29.17 -14.05
CA ASN A 260 -29.37 28.87 -15.33
C ASN A 260 -29.13 27.44 -15.84
N GLY A 261 -28.41 26.61 -15.06
CA GLY A 261 -28.08 25.22 -15.43
C GLY A 261 -27.02 25.07 -16.53
N GLN A 262 -26.41 26.17 -16.99
CA GLN A 262 -25.39 26.10 -18.03
C GLN A 262 -24.09 25.51 -17.51
N ALA A 263 -23.56 24.51 -18.18
CA ALA A 263 -22.23 23.93 -17.94
C ALA A 263 -21.38 24.07 -19.20
N THR A 264 -20.25 24.76 -19.08
CA THR A 264 -19.22 24.86 -20.12
C THR A 264 -18.01 24.03 -19.69
N PHE A 265 -17.41 23.28 -20.61
CA PHE A 265 -16.33 22.36 -20.28
C PHE A 265 -15.24 22.30 -21.34
N ALA A 266 -14.10 21.76 -20.96
CA ALA A 266 -13.04 21.35 -21.85
C ALA A 266 -12.52 19.97 -21.42
N ASN A 267 -12.17 19.13 -22.39
CA ASN A 267 -11.71 17.76 -22.17
C ASN A 267 -10.26 17.59 -22.64
N ALA A 268 -9.40 17.18 -21.75
CA ALA A 268 -8.02 16.79 -22.01
C ALA A 268 -7.86 15.26 -22.01
N GLY A 269 -8.51 14.58 -22.97
CA GLY A 269 -8.38 13.13 -23.18
C GLY A 269 -9.01 12.25 -22.09
N HIS A 270 -9.92 12.78 -21.29
CA HIS A 270 -10.58 12.06 -20.20
C HIS A 270 -11.89 11.40 -20.67
N ASN A 271 -12.35 10.40 -19.93
CA ASN A 271 -13.63 9.71 -20.16
C ASN A 271 -14.78 10.71 -20.27
N LEU A 272 -15.68 10.47 -21.23
CA LEU A 272 -16.83 11.35 -21.44
C LEU A 272 -17.88 11.12 -20.35
N PRO A 273 -18.30 12.18 -19.61
CA PRO A 273 -19.33 12.05 -18.61
C PRO A 273 -20.69 11.63 -19.18
N PHE A 274 -21.51 11.02 -18.36
CA PHE A 274 -22.92 10.72 -18.70
C PHE A 274 -23.84 11.82 -18.21
N LEU A 275 -24.76 12.25 -19.05
CA LEU A 275 -25.93 13.05 -18.69
C LEU A 275 -27.10 12.13 -18.41
N ILE A 276 -27.64 12.18 -17.20
CA ILE A 276 -28.84 11.48 -16.76
C ILE A 276 -29.95 12.51 -16.75
N LYS A 277 -30.86 12.43 -17.71
CA LYS A 277 -32.00 13.36 -17.79
C LYS A 277 -33.06 13.04 -16.74
N ALA A 278 -33.81 14.05 -16.33
CA ALA A 278 -34.93 13.87 -15.41
C ALA A 278 -35.99 12.87 -15.98
N SER A 279 -36.03 12.71 -17.31
CA SER A 279 -36.88 11.73 -18.02
C SER A 279 -36.43 10.27 -17.83
N GLY A 280 -35.22 10.02 -17.38
CA GLY A 280 -34.58 8.70 -17.30
C GLY A 280 -33.73 8.34 -18.53
N GLU A 281 -33.64 9.21 -19.53
CA GLU A 281 -32.72 9.03 -20.66
C GLU A 281 -31.30 9.27 -20.21
N VAL A 282 -30.35 8.41 -20.65
CA VAL A 282 -28.91 8.51 -20.37
C VAL A 282 -28.15 8.66 -21.67
N GLU A 283 -27.33 9.68 -21.77
CA GLU A 283 -26.49 9.94 -22.95
C GLU A 283 -25.09 10.40 -22.55
N GLN A 284 -24.07 10.05 -23.33
CA GLN A 284 -22.72 10.63 -23.10
C GLN A 284 -22.68 12.08 -23.58
N ILE A 285 -21.98 12.93 -22.80
CA ILE A 285 -21.72 14.31 -23.18
C ILE A 285 -20.68 14.31 -24.31
N VAL A 286 -21.09 14.73 -25.50
CA VAL A 286 -20.19 14.81 -26.66
C VAL A 286 -19.19 15.95 -26.49
N SER A 287 -17.91 15.61 -26.58
CA SER A 287 -16.79 16.56 -26.60
C SER A 287 -15.82 16.18 -27.69
N ASP A 288 -15.28 17.17 -28.39
CA ASP A 288 -14.12 16.92 -29.23
C ASP A 288 -12.95 16.47 -28.34
N PRO A 289 -12.27 15.36 -28.67
CA PRO A 289 -11.20 14.85 -27.84
C PRO A 289 -9.99 15.80 -27.87
N GLY A 290 -9.62 16.33 -26.71
CA GLY A 290 -8.33 16.99 -26.50
C GLY A 290 -7.22 15.96 -26.28
N LEU A 291 -5.98 16.39 -26.40
CA LEU A 291 -4.83 15.57 -25.95
C LEU A 291 -4.69 15.66 -24.44
N VAL A 292 -4.09 14.65 -23.82
CA VAL A 292 -3.76 14.64 -22.38
C VAL A 292 -2.83 15.81 -22.01
N LEU A 293 -2.88 16.27 -20.76
CA LEU A 293 -2.02 17.33 -20.25
C LEU A 293 -0.63 16.79 -19.88
N GLY A 294 0.40 17.62 -20.04
CA GLY A 294 1.76 17.35 -19.60
C GLY A 294 2.69 16.74 -20.64
N ILE A 295 2.20 16.41 -21.87
CA ILE A 295 3.00 15.75 -22.91
C ILE A 295 3.48 16.72 -24.00
N MET A 296 2.58 17.52 -24.55
CA MET A 296 2.86 18.32 -25.76
C MET A 296 2.34 19.75 -25.61
N SER A 297 3.17 20.72 -26.00
CA SER A 297 2.76 22.13 -26.07
C SER A 297 2.03 22.44 -27.37
N GLY A 298 1.21 23.52 -27.36
CA GLY A 298 0.49 24.00 -28.54
C GLY A 298 -0.67 23.07 -28.97
N VAL A 299 -1.26 22.39 -28.00
CA VAL A 299 -2.46 21.58 -28.18
C VAL A 299 -3.68 22.44 -27.85
N ASP A 300 -4.72 22.35 -28.66
CA ASP A 300 -6.00 22.98 -28.38
C ASP A 300 -6.87 22.09 -27.49
N PHE A 301 -7.57 22.69 -26.52
CA PHE A 301 -8.58 22.02 -25.70
C PHE A 301 -9.96 22.59 -26.05
N PRO A 302 -10.69 21.96 -27.00
CA PRO A 302 -11.95 22.47 -27.47
C PRO A 302 -12.98 22.64 -26.36
N LYS A 303 -13.71 23.73 -26.42
CA LYS A 303 -14.76 24.07 -25.44
C LYS A 303 -16.12 23.53 -25.92
N GLY A 304 -16.76 22.74 -25.06
CA GLY A 304 -18.14 22.32 -25.18
C GLY A 304 -19.08 23.02 -24.20
N SER A 305 -20.38 22.87 -24.41
CA SER A 305 -21.38 23.37 -23.47
C SER A 305 -22.66 22.53 -23.52
N ILE A 306 -23.29 22.37 -22.36
CA ILE A 306 -24.64 21.81 -22.21
C ILE A 306 -25.48 22.70 -21.30
N THR A 307 -26.79 22.56 -21.35
CA THR A 307 -27.69 23.19 -20.40
C THR A 307 -28.50 22.12 -19.70
N LEU A 308 -28.36 22.04 -18.37
CA LEU A 308 -29.08 21.11 -17.53
C LEU A 308 -30.47 21.66 -17.22
N GLU A 309 -31.47 20.81 -17.31
CA GLU A 309 -32.82 21.10 -16.82
C GLU A 309 -32.95 20.66 -15.33
N PRO A 310 -33.86 21.25 -14.55
CA PRO A 310 -34.08 20.82 -13.19
C PRO A 310 -34.43 19.33 -13.08
N GLY A 311 -33.62 18.59 -12.33
CA GLY A 311 -33.71 17.13 -12.17
C GLY A 311 -32.66 16.35 -12.95
N ASP A 312 -31.96 16.98 -13.91
CA ASP A 312 -30.84 16.37 -14.64
C ASP A 312 -29.62 16.19 -13.73
N ALA A 313 -28.83 15.14 -14.01
CA ALA A 313 -27.55 14.92 -13.35
C ALA A 313 -26.44 14.62 -14.36
N VAL A 314 -25.21 15.04 -14.03
CA VAL A 314 -24.00 14.67 -14.79
C VAL A 314 -23.16 13.77 -13.90
N PHE A 315 -22.83 12.60 -14.45
CA PHE A 315 -21.98 11.61 -13.81
C PHE A 315 -20.59 11.61 -14.46
N PHE A 316 -19.59 12.06 -13.71
CA PHE A 316 -18.19 12.03 -14.07
C PHE A 316 -17.53 10.80 -13.46
N TYR A 317 -16.60 10.16 -14.16
CA TYR A 317 -15.93 8.96 -13.70
C TYR A 317 -14.56 8.78 -14.33
N THR A 318 -13.68 8.02 -13.68
CA THR A 318 -12.41 7.55 -14.24
C THR A 318 -12.57 6.15 -14.82
N ASP A 319 -11.62 5.73 -15.66
CA ASP A 319 -11.67 4.45 -16.36
C ASP A 319 -11.76 3.25 -15.43
N GLY A 320 -11.21 3.32 -14.20
CA GLY A 320 -11.34 2.26 -13.21
C GLY A 320 -12.79 1.87 -12.87
N VAL A 321 -13.79 2.72 -13.19
CA VAL A 321 -15.21 2.34 -13.10
C VAL A 321 -15.60 1.38 -14.21
N THR A 322 -15.22 1.68 -15.45
CA THR A 322 -15.58 0.89 -16.65
C THR A 322 -14.63 -0.26 -16.91
N GLU A 323 -13.38 -0.15 -16.50
CA GLU A 323 -12.34 -1.19 -16.62
C GLU A 323 -12.31 -2.14 -15.41
N ALA A 324 -13.23 -2.00 -14.46
CA ALA A 324 -13.39 -2.95 -13.37
C ALA A 324 -13.63 -4.36 -13.92
N MET A 325 -12.70 -5.28 -13.66
CA MET A 325 -12.74 -6.65 -14.18
C MET A 325 -13.43 -7.59 -13.21
N ASN A 326 -14.19 -8.53 -13.75
CA ASN A 326 -14.71 -9.66 -12.97
C ASN A 326 -13.69 -10.82 -12.92
N GLU A 327 -14.05 -11.92 -12.23
CA GLU A 327 -13.20 -13.12 -12.09
C GLU A 327 -12.85 -13.78 -13.43
N ASP A 328 -13.65 -13.58 -14.47
CA ASP A 328 -13.41 -14.08 -15.83
C ASP A 328 -12.56 -13.12 -16.67
N GLY A 329 -12.12 -11.98 -16.13
CA GLY A 329 -11.34 -10.95 -16.82
C GLY A 329 -12.15 -10.14 -17.83
N VAL A 330 -13.46 -9.97 -17.61
CA VAL A 330 -14.35 -9.15 -18.43
C VAL A 330 -14.56 -7.81 -17.73
N GLU A 331 -14.38 -6.70 -18.48
CA GLU A 331 -14.64 -5.35 -17.99
C GLU A 331 -16.15 -5.08 -17.86
N LEU A 332 -16.53 -4.20 -16.92
CA LEU A 332 -17.89 -3.70 -16.79
C LEU A 332 -18.35 -3.00 -18.08
N GLY A 333 -17.52 -2.08 -18.57
CA GLY A 333 -17.76 -1.35 -19.81
C GLY A 333 -18.77 -0.20 -19.71
N GLU A 334 -18.68 0.73 -20.67
CA GLU A 334 -19.53 1.93 -20.69
C GLU A 334 -21.01 1.62 -20.91
N LYS A 335 -21.33 0.53 -21.65
CA LYS A 335 -22.71 0.16 -21.93
C LYS A 335 -23.44 -0.27 -20.67
N GLU A 336 -22.83 -1.11 -19.85
CA GLU A 336 -23.41 -1.57 -18.60
C GLU A 336 -23.50 -0.42 -17.59
N LEU A 337 -22.47 0.44 -17.54
CA LEU A 337 -22.53 1.66 -16.74
C LEU A 337 -23.73 2.55 -17.13
N ALA A 338 -24.00 2.73 -18.42
CA ALA A 338 -25.15 3.51 -18.90
C ALA A 338 -26.50 2.87 -18.49
N GLU A 339 -26.61 1.54 -18.51
CA GLU A 339 -27.80 0.81 -18.06
C GLU A 339 -28.01 1.02 -16.54
N VAL A 340 -26.95 0.91 -15.73
CA VAL A 340 -26.96 1.18 -14.28
C VAL A 340 -27.39 2.62 -13.98
N LEU A 341 -26.85 3.60 -14.72
CA LEU A 341 -27.22 5.01 -14.55
C LEU A 341 -28.67 5.29 -14.93
N GLY A 342 -29.25 4.54 -15.89
CA GLY A 342 -30.66 4.64 -16.28
C GLY A 342 -31.62 4.30 -15.15
N GLU A 343 -31.21 3.44 -14.22
CA GLU A 343 -32.01 3.09 -13.04
C GLU A 343 -31.99 4.20 -11.95
N CYS A 344 -31.06 5.16 -12.07
CA CYS A 344 -30.80 6.18 -11.05
C CYS A 344 -31.57 7.49 -11.23
N HIS A 345 -32.42 7.61 -12.28
CA HIS A 345 -33.15 8.86 -12.51
C HIS A 345 -33.99 9.28 -11.29
N GLY A 346 -33.92 10.56 -10.95
CA GLY A 346 -34.63 11.11 -9.78
C GLY A 346 -33.92 10.87 -8.43
N SER A 347 -32.85 10.08 -8.40
CA SER A 347 -32.06 9.82 -7.18
C SER A 347 -31.19 11.03 -6.80
N SER A 348 -30.77 11.11 -5.54
CA SER A 348 -29.79 12.10 -5.09
C SER A 348 -28.39 11.83 -5.69
N ALA A 349 -27.52 12.84 -5.71
CA ALA A 349 -26.14 12.68 -6.18
C ALA A 349 -25.38 11.60 -5.41
N GLU A 350 -25.63 11.47 -4.10
CA GLU A 350 -25.04 10.43 -3.27
C GLU A 350 -25.57 9.04 -3.62
N ASP A 351 -26.88 8.91 -3.84
CA ASP A 351 -27.49 7.62 -4.17
C ASP A 351 -27.07 7.12 -5.55
N ILE A 352 -26.88 8.01 -6.53
CA ILE A 352 -26.32 7.67 -7.86
C ILE A 352 -24.94 7.05 -7.70
N ASN A 353 -24.01 7.74 -7.02
CA ASN A 353 -22.67 7.22 -6.80
C ASN A 353 -22.69 5.88 -6.05
N ARG A 354 -23.50 5.76 -5.00
CA ARG A 354 -23.62 4.52 -4.22
C ARG A 354 -24.14 3.36 -5.08
N HIS A 355 -25.08 3.63 -5.96
CA HIS A 355 -25.64 2.62 -6.86
C HIS A 355 -24.58 2.10 -7.84
N VAL A 356 -23.86 3.01 -8.48
CA VAL A 356 -22.75 2.66 -9.41
C VAL A 356 -21.66 1.88 -8.69
N ILE A 357 -21.18 2.34 -7.53
CA ILE A 357 -20.13 1.63 -6.78
C ILE A 357 -20.59 0.22 -6.39
N ARG A 358 -21.87 0.04 -6.03
CA ARG A 358 -22.41 -1.29 -5.77
C ARG A 358 -22.36 -2.16 -7.04
N ALA A 359 -22.79 -1.64 -8.18
CA ALA A 359 -22.76 -2.38 -9.44
C ALA A 359 -21.33 -2.80 -9.82
N VAL A 360 -20.34 -1.90 -9.66
CA VAL A 360 -18.92 -2.21 -9.85
C VAL A 360 -18.47 -3.34 -8.93
N GLN A 361 -18.82 -3.28 -7.64
CA GLN A 361 -18.44 -4.32 -6.66
C GLN A 361 -19.11 -5.66 -6.95
N GLU A 362 -20.39 -5.65 -7.34
CA GLU A 362 -21.13 -6.87 -7.72
C GLU A 362 -20.57 -7.49 -9.00
N HIS A 363 -20.15 -6.67 -9.97
CA HIS A 363 -19.47 -7.15 -11.17
C HIS A 363 -18.09 -7.75 -10.87
N ALA A 364 -17.26 -7.07 -10.07
CA ALA A 364 -15.91 -7.51 -9.74
C ALA A 364 -15.87 -8.80 -8.90
N GLY A 365 -16.85 -9.04 -8.02
CA GLY A 365 -16.84 -10.22 -7.12
C GLY A 365 -15.61 -10.26 -6.23
N GLU A 366 -14.83 -11.34 -6.31
CA GLU A 366 -13.58 -11.54 -5.56
C GLU A 366 -12.33 -11.08 -6.35
N ALA A 367 -12.48 -10.51 -7.55
CA ALA A 367 -11.36 -10.04 -8.35
C ALA A 367 -10.68 -8.82 -7.70
N ASP A 368 -9.35 -8.77 -7.79
CA ASP A 368 -8.57 -7.65 -7.26
C ASP A 368 -8.86 -6.37 -8.06
N GLN A 369 -8.98 -5.24 -7.37
CA GLN A 369 -9.13 -3.93 -8.01
C GLN A 369 -7.87 -3.58 -8.80
N SER A 370 -8.02 -3.34 -10.10
CA SER A 370 -6.93 -3.08 -11.04
C SER A 370 -6.52 -1.62 -11.07
N ASP A 371 -7.46 -0.68 -10.95
CA ASP A 371 -7.24 0.77 -11.02
C ASP A 371 -8.03 1.55 -9.97
N ASP A 372 -7.69 2.84 -9.80
CA ASP A 372 -8.42 3.75 -8.92
C ASP A 372 -9.87 3.90 -9.42
N ILE A 373 -10.85 3.77 -8.53
CA ILE A 373 -12.26 3.92 -8.86
C ILE A 373 -12.73 5.25 -8.32
N THR A 374 -12.99 6.21 -9.23
CA THR A 374 -13.40 7.55 -8.85
C THR A 374 -14.65 7.98 -9.63
N CYS A 375 -15.64 8.54 -8.94
CA CYS A 375 -16.80 9.15 -9.58
C CYS A 375 -17.26 10.40 -8.83
N LEU A 376 -17.91 11.31 -9.57
CA LEU A 376 -18.51 12.53 -9.06
C LEU A 376 -19.84 12.76 -9.79
N THR A 377 -20.89 13.06 -9.03
CA THR A 377 -22.20 13.42 -9.57
C THR A 377 -22.53 14.85 -9.24
N LEU A 378 -22.87 15.65 -10.27
CA LEU A 378 -23.56 16.93 -10.16
C LEU A 378 -25.02 16.72 -10.52
N ARG A 379 -25.95 17.05 -9.62
CA ARG A 379 -27.39 17.07 -9.91
C ARG A 379 -27.92 18.48 -9.82
N TYR A 380 -28.56 18.96 -10.89
CA TYR A 380 -29.16 20.30 -10.93
C TYR A 380 -30.61 20.24 -10.45
N LEU A 381 -30.96 21.08 -9.49
CA LEU A 381 -32.31 21.15 -8.89
C LEU A 381 -33.12 22.34 -9.38
N GLY A 382 -32.48 23.29 -10.08
CA GLY A 382 -33.09 24.55 -10.47
C GLY A 382 -33.09 25.59 -9.38
N THR A 383 -33.44 26.81 -9.74
CA THR A 383 -33.61 27.91 -8.76
C THR A 383 -34.89 27.67 -7.95
N PRO A 384 -34.84 27.73 -6.62
CA PRO A 384 -36.05 27.69 -5.81
C PRO A 384 -36.99 28.81 -6.22
N SER A 385 -38.27 28.45 -6.44
CA SER A 385 -39.33 29.39 -6.79
C SER A 385 -39.70 30.31 -5.64
#